data_f3bbb3bbba2ab86b528f29f6f0269127
#
_entry.id   f3bbb3bbba2ab86b528f29f6f0269127
#
_cell.length_a   1.000
_cell.length_b   1.000
_cell.length_c   1.000
_cell.angle_alpha   90.00
_cell.angle_beta   90.00
_cell.angle_gamma   90.00
#
_symmetry.space_group_name_H-M   'P 1'
#
loop_
_entity.id
_entity.type
_entity.pdbx_description
1 polymer ?
#
loop_
_entity_poly.entity_id
_entity_poly.type
_entity_poly.pdbx_seq_one_letter_code
_entity_poly.pdbx_strand_id
1 'polypeptide(L)'
;MRVLVTGATGYVGSRLVTALLADRHHVVAATRKPERLRRFGWFDDVTPVTLDAADPASTRAAFADAGHVDVVYYLVHAIGQPGFRDADNAAAANLAAAARDAGVRRIVYLGGFVPADEVLSEHLTSRAEVAEALTVPDGAELVWLGAAMIIGAGSTSFEMMRYVGDRFPLLPVPSWMDNPIDPISIRDVLHYLVAAADPGLLPAGAYDIAGPDTTSYRELLKTYARISGRWHAGLPVGRVDTGLASLVTGVALPVPPGLAGDLVESLDHPMTASETDLRDRVPDPPGGLLGVEDAIALALADQPHRPSPVNALADPHHLANTDPVWAGGDARRIRHVARRLTPPVARPALGLVNMVPGPLAGAVRTGLDLLIALTPKVRPA
;
A
#
# COMPACT_ATOMS: atom_id res chain seq x y z
N MET A 1 -14.78 11.70 -16.97
CA MET A 1 -15.50 12.02 -15.73
C MET A 1 -14.67 12.95 -14.88
N ARG A 2 -15.28 13.68 -13.94
CA ARG A 2 -14.56 14.44 -12.91
C ARG A 2 -14.53 13.61 -11.63
N VAL A 3 -13.35 13.27 -11.17
CA VAL A 3 -13.14 12.34 -10.05
C VAL A 3 -12.39 13.01 -8.90
N LEU A 4 -12.81 12.78 -7.66
CA LEU A 4 -12.14 13.27 -6.46
C LEU A 4 -11.39 12.11 -5.80
N VAL A 5 -10.09 12.28 -5.58
CA VAL A 5 -9.24 11.25 -4.94
C VAL A 5 -8.84 11.74 -3.56
N THR A 6 -9.40 11.11 -2.52
CA THR A 6 -8.89 11.27 -1.15
C THR A 6 -7.64 10.41 -0.97
N GLY A 7 -6.77 10.80 -0.04
CA GLY A 7 -5.52 10.05 0.12
C GLY A 7 -4.57 10.13 -1.10
N ALA A 8 -4.71 11.15 -1.97
CA ALA A 8 -3.91 11.34 -3.19
C ALA A 8 -2.39 11.40 -2.94
N THR A 9 -1.93 11.66 -1.72
CA THR A 9 -0.51 11.67 -1.33
C THR A 9 0.00 10.31 -0.84
N GLY A 10 -0.87 9.31 -0.71
CA GLY A 10 -0.53 7.94 -0.28
C GLY A 10 0.07 7.10 -1.42
N TYR A 11 0.51 5.89 -1.07
CA TYR A 11 1.12 4.95 -2.02
C TYR A 11 0.19 4.61 -3.21
N VAL A 12 -1.00 4.09 -2.92
CA VAL A 12 -1.99 3.75 -3.96
C VAL A 12 -2.54 5.03 -4.59
N GLY A 13 -2.94 6.02 -3.77
CA GLY A 13 -3.60 7.23 -4.26
C GLY A 13 -2.77 8.03 -5.25
N SER A 14 -1.46 8.17 -5.03
CA SER A 14 -0.59 8.90 -5.95
C SER A 14 -0.41 8.21 -7.31
N ARG A 15 -0.40 6.88 -7.32
CA ARG A 15 -0.36 6.07 -8.54
C ARG A 15 -1.71 6.05 -9.24
N LEU A 16 -2.80 6.01 -8.47
CA LEU A 16 -4.17 6.10 -9.00
C LEU A 16 -4.39 7.45 -9.71
N VAL A 17 -3.94 8.57 -9.14
CA VAL A 17 -3.99 9.87 -9.83
C VAL A 17 -3.33 9.77 -11.21
N THR A 18 -2.13 9.16 -11.30
CA THR A 18 -1.45 8.95 -12.57
C THR A 18 -2.27 8.12 -13.55
N ALA A 19 -2.86 7.01 -13.08
CA ALA A 19 -3.67 6.12 -13.91
C ALA A 19 -4.95 6.81 -14.42
N LEU A 20 -5.64 7.55 -13.55
CA LEU A 20 -6.85 8.29 -13.90
C LEU A 20 -6.59 9.41 -14.92
N LEU A 21 -5.48 10.12 -14.81
CA LEU A 21 -5.07 11.12 -15.79
C LEU A 21 -4.75 10.47 -17.14
N ALA A 22 -4.09 9.30 -17.14
CA ALA A 22 -3.83 8.54 -18.37
C ALA A 22 -5.12 8.08 -19.04
N ASP A 23 -6.15 7.73 -18.25
CA ASP A 23 -7.51 7.40 -18.71
C ASP A 23 -8.39 8.64 -18.99
N ARG A 24 -7.79 9.84 -19.05
CA ARG A 24 -8.44 11.11 -19.42
C ARG A 24 -9.55 11.55 -18.47
N HIS A 25 -9.48 11.20 -17.20
CA HIS A 25 -10.33 11.77 -16.17
C HIS A 25 -9.83 13.15 -15.73
N HIS A 26 -10.74 14.04 -15.32
CA HIS A 26 -10.40 15.28 -14.62
C HIS A 26 -10.25 14.98 -13.13
N VAL A 27 -9.03 15.02 -12.62
CA VAL A 27 -8.74 14.61 -11.25
C VAL A 27 -8.72 15.81 -10.30
N VAL A 28 -9.50 15.72 -9.23
CA VAL A 28 -9.44 16.59 -8.07
C VAL A 28 -8.65 15.84 -6.98
N ALA A 29 -7.46 16.32 -6.65
CA ALA A 29 -6.60 15.69 -5.66
C ALA A 29 -6.84 16.32 -4.28
N ALA A 30 -7.40 15.53 -3.36
CA ALA A 30 -7.76 15.99 -2.03
C ALA A 30 -6.69 15.63 -0.99
N THR A 31 -6.33 16.60 -0.15
CA THR A 31 -5.37 16.43 0.96
C THR A 31 -5.58 17.48 2.04
N ARG A 32 -5.17 17.16 3.29
CA ARG A 32 -5.17 18.15 4.39
C ARG A 32 -4.21 19.33 4.17
N LYS A 33 -3.21 19.18 3.30
CA LYS A 33 -2.15 20.16 3.04
C LYS A 33 -1.86 20.24 1.54
N PRO A 34 -2.61 21.06 0.76
CA PRO A 34 -2.48 21.15 -0.70
C PRO A 34 -1.07 21.49 -1.18
N GLU A 35 -0.31 22.24 -0.38
CA GLU A 35 1.08 22.56 -0.70
C GLU A 35 1.98 21.34 -0.84
N ARG A 36 1.62 20.20 -0.21
CA ARG A 36 2.35 18.94 -0.33
C ARG A 36 2.18 18.29 -1.70
N LEU A 37 1.10 18.60 -2.41
CA LEU A 37 0.85 18.06 -3.76
C LEU A 37 1.88 18.55 -4.77
N ARG A 38 2.52 19.70 -4.55
CA ARG A 38 3.60 20.24 -5.39
C ARG A 38 4.81 19.30 -5.54
N ARG A 39 4.92 18.29 -4.68
CA ARG A 39 5.99 17.27 -4.75
C ARG A 39 5.73 16.21 -5.81
N PHE A 40 4.48 16.09 -6.28
CA PHE A 40 4.07 15.08 -7.23
C PHE A 40 4.16 15.63 -8.65
N GLY A 41 4.69 14.82 -9.58
CA GLY A 41 4.93 15.28 -10.94
C GLY A 41 3.67 15.55 -11.75
N TRP A 42 2.51 15.12 -11.25
CA TRP A 42 1.20 15.39 -11.84
C TRP A 42 0.49 16.63 -11.25
N PHE A 43 1.18 17.43 -10.41
CA PHE A 43 0.54 18.55 -9.69
C PHE A 43 -0.15 19.56 -10.62
N ASP A 44 0.46 19.86 -11.74
CA ASP A 44 -0.07 20.84 -12.69
C ASP A 44 -1.23 20.29 -13.54
N ASP A 45 -1.48 18.97 -13.49
CA ASP A 45 -2.52 18.28 -14.24
C ASP A 45 -3.80 18.04 -13.42
N VAL A 46 -3.81 18.41 -12.13
CA VAL A 46 -4.93 18.15 -11.20
C VAL A 46 -5.49 19.44 -10.59
N THR A 47 -6.71 19.37 -10.08
CA THR A 47 -7.28 20.44 -9.24
C THR A 47 -7.00 20.10 -7.77
N PRO A 48 -6.14 20.85 -7.04
CA PRO A 48 -5.90 20.60 -5.62
C PRO A 48 -7.03 21.14 -4.76
N VAL A 49 -7.50 20.36 -3.77
CA VAL A 49 -8.47 20.82 -2.76
C VAL A 49 -8.02 20.45 -1.35
N THR A 50 -8.39 21.30 -0.39
CA THR A 50 -8.17 21.00 1.03
C THR A 50 -9.30 20.12 1.54
N LEU A 51 -8.96 18.93 2.07
CA LEU A 51 -9.90 18.02 2.68
C LEU A 51 -9.28 17.37 3.92
N ASP A 52 -9.89 17.61 5.08
CA ASP A 52 -9.70 16.81 6.29
C ASP A 52 -10.98 16.01 6.53
N ALA A 53 -10.91 14.68 6.34
CA ALA A 53 -12.06 13.81 6.49
C ALA A 53 -12.57 13.73 7.94
N ALA A 54 -11.73 14.05 8.92
CA ALA A 54 -12.15 14.13 10.33
C ALA A 54 -12.99 15.39 10.63
N ASP A 55 -12.96 16.41 9.76
CA ASP A 55 -13.72 17.64 9.91
C ASP A 55 -14.87 17.71 8.88
N PRO A 56 -16.14 17.61 9.33
CA PRO A 56 -17.31 17.71 8.43
C PRO A 56 -17.39 19.05 7.66
N ALA A 57 -16.89 20.15 8.25
CA ALA A 57 -16.91 21.46 7.60
C ALA A 57 -15.88 21.50 6.46
N SER A 58 -14.65 20.99 6.72
CA SER A 58 -13.62 20.85 5.70
C SER A 58 -14.06 19.96 4.55
N THR A 59 -14.73 18.84 4.87
CA THR A 59 -15.23 17.90 3.85
C THR A 59 -16.27 18.55 2.94
N ARG A 60 -17.25 19.29 3.49
CA ARG A 60 -18.25 20.03 2.70
C ARG A 60 -17.60 21.13 1.84
N ALA A 61 -16.67 21.88 2.42
CA ALA A 61 -15.95 22.93 1.69
C ALA A 61 -15.16 22.34 0.50
N ALA A 62 -14.53 21.17 0.68
CA ALA A 62 -13.79 20.50 -0.38
C ALA A 62 -14.67 20.15 -1.59
N PHE A 63 -15.92 19.71 -1.39
CA PHE A 63 -16.85 19.47 -2.49
C PHE A 63 -17.32 20.77 -3.16
N ALA A 64 -17.53 21.84 -2.38
CA ALA A 64 -17.85 23.15 -2.94
C ALA A 64 -16.73 23.68 -3.83
N ASP A 65 -15.46 23.57 -3.39
CA ASP A 65 -14.28 23.97 -4.13
C ASP A 65 -14.00 23.06 -5.34
N ALA A 66 -14.30 21.75 -5.22
CA ALA A 66 -14.17 20.81 -6.32
C ALA A 66 -15.19 21.03 -7.43
N GLY A 67 -16.35 21.64 -7.13
CA GLY A 67 -17.47 21.73 -8.04
C GLY A 67 -18.15 20.38 -8.28
N HIS A 68 -18.67 20.17 -9.49
CA HIS A 68 -19.29 18.87 -9.83
C HIS A 68 -18.25 17.73 -9.75
N VAL A 69 -18.61 16.65 -9.06
CA VAL A 69 -17.81 15.42 -8.94
C VAL A 69 -18.69 14.23 -9.29
N ASP A 70 -18.26 13.40 -10.23
CA ASP A 70 -18.98 12.19 -10.64
C ASP A 70 -18.70 11.02 -9.69
N VAL A 71 -17.41 10.82 -9.35
CA VAL A 71 -16.92 9.68 -8.57
C VAL A 71 -15.93 10.15 -7.51
N VAL A 72 -16.02 9.58 -6.31
CA VAL A 72 -15.06 9.78 -5.23
C VAL A 72 -14.29 8.49 -4.98
N TYR A 73 -12.97 8.57 -4.94
CA TYR A 73 -12.11 7.48 -4.45
C TYR A 73 -11.78 7.71 -2.98
N TYR A 74 -12.23 6.80 -2.12
CA TYR A 74 -11.97 6.84 -0.68
C TYR A 74 -10.78 5.94 -0.33
N LEU A 75 -9.60 6.56 -0.10
CA LEU A 75 -8.33 5.87 0.14
C LEU A 75 -7.65 6.34 1.44
N VAL A 76 -8.39 6.96 2.35
CA VAL A 76 -7.86 7.43 3.63
C VAL A 76 -8.11 6.42 4.74
N HIS A 77 -7.18 6.35 5.68
CA HIS A 77 -7.29 5.56 6.90
C HIS A 77 -6.38 6.14 7.98
N ALA A 78 -6.69 5.86 9.25
CA ALA A 78 -5.89 6.25 10.41
C ALA A 78 -5.18 5.06 11.07
N ILE A 79 -5.07 3.90 10.40
CA ILE A 79 -4.39 2.69 10.90
C ILE A 79 -3.04 3.07 11.51
N GLY A 80 -2.71 2.44 12.64
CA GLY A 80 -1.49 2.71 13.38
C GLY A 80 -1.58 3.87 14.35
N GLN A 81 -2.75 4.48 14.52
CA GLN A 81 -3.02 5.49 15.53
C GLN A 81 -3.99 4.95 16.60
N PRO A 82 -3.85 5.32 17.88
CA PRO A 82 -4.82 4.94 18.90
C PRO A 82 -6.23 5.40 18.51
N GLY A 83 -7.24 4.53 18.65
CA GLY A 83 -8.63 4.83 18.30
C GLY A 83 -8.87 5.00 16.79
N PHE A 84 -8.03 4.42 15.93
CA PHE A 84 -8.15 4.54 14.48
C PHE A 84 -9.51 4.07 13.94
N ARG A 85 -10.13 3.06 14.56
CA ARG A 85 -11.42 2.51 14.15
C ARG A 85 -12.54 3.56 14.20
N ASP A 86 -12.70 4.24 15.34
CA ASP A 86 -13.70 5.29 15.47
C ASP A 86 -13.39 6.50 14.56
N ALA A 87 -12.11 6.83 14.42
CA ALA A 87 -11.67 7.93 13.54
C ALA A 87 -11.93 7.62 12.07
N ASP A 88 -11.67 6.39 11.61
CA ASP A 88 -11.92 5.96 10.23
C ASP A 88 -13.43 5.94 9.93
N ASN A 89 -14.26 5.44 10.85
CA ASN A 89 -15.72 5.42 10.71
C ASN A 89 -16.31 6.84 10.65
N ALA A 90 -15.87 7.74 11.53
CA ALA A 90 -16.30 9.13 11.51
C ALA A 90 -15.89 9.85 10.22
N ALA A 91 -14.66 9.63 9.75
CA ALA A 91 -14.16 10.21 8.51
C ALA A 91 -14.93 9.71 7.29
N ALA A 92 -15.26 8.42 7.24
CA ALA A 92 -16.07 7.82 6.19
C ALA A 92 -17.49 8.39 6.16
N ALA A 93 -18.15 8.49 7.32
CA ALA A 93 -19.49 9.06 7.44
C ALA A 93 -19.53 10.54 7.03
N ASN A 94 -18.54 11.34 7.42
CA ASN A 94 -18.41 12.74 7.03
C ASN A 94 -18.30 12.88 5.49
N LEU A 95 -17.48 12.04 4.87
CA LEU A 95 -17.32 12.06 3.41
C LEU A 95 -18.60 11.64 2.71
N ALA A 96 -19.24 10.55 3.15
CA ALA A 96 -20.46 10.04 2.54
C ALA A 96 -21.61 11.08 2.59
N ALA A 97 -21.78 11.74 3.74
CA ALA A 97 -22.76 12.81 3.88
C ALA A 97 -22.48 13.99 2.95
N ALA A 98 -21.24 14.45 2.88
CA ALA A 98 -20.86 15.55 2.00
C ALA A 98 -20.96 15.18 0.51
N ALA A 99 -20.61 13.95 0.14
CA ALA A 99 -20.75 13.43 -1.21
C ALA A 99 -22.22 13.36 -1.65
N ARG A 100 -23.11 12.89 -0.77
CA ARG A 100 -24.57 12.90 -0.99
C ARG A 100 -25.07 14.33 -1.23
N ASP A 101 -24.72 15.27 -0.34
CA ASP A 101 -25.18 16.66 -0.42
C ASP A 101 -24.65 17.37 -1.68
N ALA A 102 -23.49 16.93 -2.20
CA ALA A 102 -22.90 17.41 -3.46
C ALA A 102 -23.43 16.68 -4.71
N GLY A 103 -24.32 15.69 -4.56
CA GLY A 103 -24.88 14.93 -5.68
C GLY A 103 -23.89 13.99 -6.36
N VAL A 104 -22.87 13.51 -5.64
CA VAL A 104 -21.94 12.49 -6.13
C VAL A 104 -22.69 11.20 -6.40
N ARG A 105 -22.42 10.57 -7.54
CA ARG A 105 -23.13 9.35 -7.93
C ARG A 105 -22.49 8.08 -7.38
N ARG A 106 -21.16 8.08 -7.17
CA ARG A 106 -20.42 6.88 -6.83
C ARG A 106 -19.26 7.15 -5.87
N ILE A 107 -19.09 6.25 -4.91
CA ILE A 107 -17.89 6.17 -4.08
C ILE A 107 -17.20 4.83 -4.38
N VAL A 108 -15.90 4.87 -4.69
CA VAL A 108 -15.04 3.70 -4.82
C VAL A 108 -14.14 3.64 -3.58
N TYR A 109 -14.28 2.57 -2.81
CA TYR A 109 -13.52 2.32 -1.59
C TYR A 109 -12.54 1.18 -1.80
N LEU A 110 -11.26 1.40 -1.50
CA LEU A 110 -10.27 0.33 -1.43
C LEU A 110 -10.07 -0.05 0.03
N GLY A 111 -10.58 -1.22 0.39
CA GLY A 111 -10.45 -1.83 1.72
C GLY A 111 -9.61 -3.10 1.71
N GLY A 112 -9.70 -3.89 2.80
CA GLY A 112 -9.18 -5.26 2.86
C GLY A 112 -10.28 -6.29 2.55
N PHE A 113 -9.88 -7.53 2.33
CA PHE A 113 -10.82 -8.66 2.41
C PHE A 113 -11.39 -8.73 3.82
N VAL A 114 -12.64 -9.11 3.92
CA VAL A 114 -13.27 -9.43 5.20
C VAL A 114 -13.58 -10.91 5.19
N PRO A 115 -12.75 -11.74 5.87
CA PRO A 115 -13.02 -13.16 6.01
C PRO A 115 -14.39 -13.41 6.64
N ALA A 116 -15.00 -14.54 6.31
CA ALA A 116 -16.29 -14.95 6.88
C ALA A 116 -16.17 -15.51 8.32
N ASP A 117 -15.05 -15.28 8.98
CA ASP A 117 -14.77 -15.76 10.34
C ASP A 117 -15.63 -15.04 11.38
N GLU A 118 -15.97 -15.72 12.47
CA GLU A 118 -16.78 -15.15 13.55
C GLU A 118 -16.06 -14.05 14.35
N VAL A 119 -14.72 -14.10 14.44
CA VAL A 119 -13.90 -13.15 15.18
C VAL A 119 -12.81 -12.60 14.28
N LEU A 120 -12.96 -11.35 13.88
CA LEU A 120 -12.00 -10.63 13.05
C LEU A 120 -11.02 -9.82 13.90
N SER A 121 -9.81 -9.56 13.36
CA SER A 121 -8.91 -8.58 13.94
C SER A 121 -9.53 -7.18 13.92
N GLU A 122 -9.08 -6.30 14.81
CA GLU A 122 -9.57 -4.91 14.88
C GLU A 122 -9.41 -4.19 13.52
N HIS A 123 -8.32 -4.47 12.82
CA HIS A 123 -8.06 -3.96 11.48
C HIS A 123 -9.11 -4.42 10.45
N LEU A 124 -9.43 -5.72 10.39
CA LEU A 124 -10.41 -6.27 9.44
C LEU A 124 -11.82 -5.78 9.76
N THR A 125 -12.19 -5.73 11.04
CA THR A 125 -13.47 -5.18 11.49
C THR A 125 -13.62 -3.72 11.06
N SER A 126 -12.59 -2.90 11.25
CA SER A 126 -12.61 -1.49 10.82
C SER A 126 -12.86 -1.34 9.31
N ARG A 127 -12.36 -2.26 8.48
CA ARG A 127 -12.61 -2.19 7.02
C ARG A 127 -14.07 -2.40 6.65
N ALA A 128 -14.75 -3.33 7.30
CA ALA A 128 -16.16 -3.56 7.09
C ALA A 128 -17.01 -2.37 7.57
N GLU A 129 -16.71 -1.85 8.75
CA GLU A 129 -17.43 -0.70 9.33
C GLU A 129 -17.27 0.58 8.50
N VAL A 130 -16.09 0.81 7.91
CA VAL A 130 -15.87 1.92 6.98
C VAL A 130 -16.77 1.78 5.75
N ALA A 131 -16.97 0.58 5.19
CA ALA A 131 -17.88 0.37 4.08
C ALA A 131 -19.33 0.67 4.48
N GLU A 132 -19.75 0.26 5.69
CA GLU A 132 -21.07 0.62 6.24
C GLU A 132 -21.20 2.13 6.40
N ALA A 133 -20.21 2.82 6.97
CA ALA A 133 -20.22 4.27 7.16
C ALA A 133 -20.22 5.07 5.84
N LEU A 134 -19.68 4.51 4.75
CA LEU A 134 -19.76 5.08 3.41
C LEU A 134 -21.11 4.90 2.76
N THR A 135 -21.96 4.02 3.29
CA THR A 135 -23.30 3.73 2.75
C THR A 135 -24.34 4.54 3.53
N VAL A 136 -24.85 5.62 2.94
CA VAL A 136 -25.88 6.48 3.56
C VAL A 136 -27.16 6.45 2.73
N PRO A 137 -28.35 6.59 3.35
CA PRO A 137 -29.64 6.69 2.62
C PRO A 137 -29.59 7.82 1.60
N ASP A 138 -30.12 7.54 0.40
CA ASP A 138 -30.13 8.46 -0.75
C ASP A 138 -28.73 9.01 -1.14
N GLY A 139 -27.67 8.29 -0.73
CA GLY A 139 -26.28 8.64 -1.01
C GLY A 139 -25.75 8.07 -2.32
N ALA A 140 -24.44 8.23 -2.51
CA ALA A 140 -23.74 7.67 -3.65
C ALA A 140 -23.72 6.14 -3.61
N GLU A 141 -23.72 5.50 -4.77
CA GLU A 141 -23.49 4.07 -4.90
C GLU A 141 -22.08 3.70 -4.37
N LEU A 142 -21.98 2.68 -3.56
CA LEU A 142 -20.67 2.19 -3.07
C LEU A 142 -20.19 1.03 -3.94
N VAL A 143 -18.94 1.14 -4.41
CA VAL A 143 -18.14 0.02 -4.91
C VAL A 143 -17.00 -0.20 -3.93
N TRP A 144 -17.04 -1.30 -3.20
CA TRP A 144 -15.98 -1.69 -2.28
C TRP A 144 -15.08 -2.72 -2.94
N LEU A 145 -13.81 -2.38 -3.16
CA LEU A 145 -12.77 -3.29 -3.62
C LEU A 145 -11.96 -3.75 -2.41
N GLY A 146 -12.10 -5.03 -2.04
CA GLY A 146 -11.31 -5.67 -1.01
C GLY A 146 -10.00 -6.20 -1.61
N ALA A 147 -8.87 -5.98 -0.94
CA ALA A 147 -7.58 -6.51 -1.34
C ALA A 147 -6.83 -7.07 -0.14
N ALA A 148 -6.07 -8.15 -0.36
CA ALA A 148 -5.10 -8.64 0.61
C ALA A 148 -3.79 -7.83 0.50
N MET A 149 -2.65 -8.52 0.42
CA MET A 149 -1.35 -7.88 0.27
C MET A 149 -1.17 -7.28 -1.13
N ILE A 150 -0.92 -5.97 -1.21
CA ILE A 150 -0.56 -5.31 -2.46
C ILE A 150 0.96 -5.36 -2.66
N ILE A 151 1.41 -5.96 -3.76
CA ILE A 151 2.82 -6.10 -4.11
C ILE A 151 3.29 -4.91 -4.95
N GLY A 152 4.32 -4.23 -4.46
CA GLY A 152 4.99 -3.13 -5.15
C GLY A 152 5.89 -2.36 -4.20
N ALA A 153 7.01 -1.84 -4.67
CA ALA A 153 7.94 -1.09 -3.84
C ALA A 153 7.31 0.18 -3.31
N GLY A 154 7.30 0.35 -2.00
CA GLY A 154 6.61 1.44 -1.30
C GLY A 154 5.28 1.05 -0.67
N SER A 155 4.68 -0.09 -1.04
CA SER A 155 3.54 -0.67 -0.32
C SER A 155 3.97 -1.11 1.08
N THR A 156 3.18 -0.77 2.09
CA THR A 156 3.55 -1.05 3.49
C THR A 156 3.72 -2.54 3.74
N SER A 157 2.77 -3.37 3.31
CA SER A 157 2.82 -4.83 3.51
C SER A 157 3.99 -5.47 2.76
N PHE A 158 4.26 -5.02 1.52
CA PHE A 158 5.42 -5.50 0.77
C PHE A 158 6.74 -5.09 1.41
N GLU A 159 6.88 -3.85 1.88
CA GLU A 159 8.10 -3.39 2.55
C GLU A 159 8.31 -4.09 3.89
N MET A 160 7.24 -4.42 4.63
CA MET A 160 7.35 -5.22 5.85
C MET A 160 7.92 -6.62 5.53
N MET A 161 7.34 -7.31 4.55
CA MET A 161 7.86 -8.61 4.07
C MET A 161 9.32 -8.48 3.63
N ARG A 162 9.67 -7.44 2.88
CA ARG A 162 11.03 -7.13 2.44
C ARG A 162 11.99 -6.97 3.61
N TYR A 163 11.62 -6.19 4.63
CA TYR A 163 12.46 -5.99 5.81
C TYR A 163 12.63 -7.27 6.63
N VAL A 164 11.58 -8.07 6.77
CA VAL A 164 11.66 -9.40 7.40
C VAL A 164 12.63 -10.27 6.61
N GLY A 165 12.47 -10.36 5.31
CA GLY A 165 13.34 -11.11 4.43
C GLY A 165 14.78 -10.59 4.39
N ASP A 166 14.99 -9.29 4.50
CA ASP A 166 16.34 -8.69 4.49
C ASP A 166 17.10 -8.86 5.81
N ARG A 167 16.40 -8.84 6.95
CA ARG A 167 17.01 -8.75 8.27
C ARG A 167 17.13 -10.07 9.03
N PHE A 168 16.30 -11.05 8.70
CA PHE A 168 16.23 -12.31 9.43
C PHE A 168 16.66 -13.49 8.54
N PRO A 169 17.96 -13.80 8.46
CA PRO A 169 18.45 -14.96 7.70
C PRO A 169 17.95 -16.27 8.30
N LEU A 170 17.72 -16.31 9.61
CA LEU A 170 17.06 -17.40 10.31
C LEU A 170 15.72 -16.89 10.84
N LEU A 171 14.62 -17.32 10.18
CA LEU A 171 13.29 -16.83 10.45
C LEU A 171 12.51 -17.87 11.28
N PRO A 172 12.01 -17.50 12.48
CA PRO A 172 10.98 -18.30 13.13
C PRO A 172 9.72 -18.29 12.24
N VAL A 173 9.22 -19.49 11.93
CA VAL A 173 8.05 -19.68 11.06
C VAL A 173 6.88 -20.19 11.91
N PRO A 174 6.01 -19.30 12.43
CA PRO A 174 4.78 -19.69 13.11
C PRO A 174 3.79 -20.33 12.14
N SER A 175 2.85 -21.10 12.69
CA SER A 175 1.86 -21.82 11.89
C SER A 175 0.96 -20.90 11.05
N TRP A 176 0.65 -19.68 11.51
CA TRP A 176 -0.14 -18.72 10.75
C TRP A 176 0.52 -18.24 9.45
N MET A 177 1.84 -18.40 9.31
CA MET A 177 2.52 -18.11 8.04
C MET A 177 2.16 -19.08 6.91
N ASP A 178 1.47 -20.17 7.22
CA ASP A 178 0.93 -21.11 6.24
C ASP A 178 -0.51 -20.79 5.83
N ASN A 179 -1.14 -19.77 6.46
CA ASN A 179 -2.46 -19.31 6.05
C ASN A 179 -2.45 -18.88 4.58
N PRO A 180 -3.47 -19.29 3.80
CA PRO A 180 -3.56 -18.91 2.40
C PRO A 180 -3.84 -17.42 2.25
N ILE A 181 -3.24 -16.83 1.21
CA ILE A 181 -3.40 -15.44 0.83
C ILE A 181 -3.42 -15.32 -0.69
N ASP A 182 -4.24 -14.42 -1.20
CA ASP A 182 -4.31 -14.03 -2.61
C ASP A 182 -3.73 -12.61 -2.79
N PRO A 183 -2.41 -12.46 -2.97
CA PRO A 183 -1.81 -11.15 -3.17
C PRO A 183 -2.18 -10.59 -4.53
N ILE A 184 -2.10 -9.27 -4.67
CA ILE A 184 -2.34 -8.58 -5.92
C ILE A 184 -1.24 -7.58 -6.24
N SER A 185 -0.87 -7.45 -7.51
CA SER A 185 0.08 -6.45 -7.96
C SER A 185 -0.52 -5.03 -7.88
N ILE A 186 0.31 -4.01 -7.59
CA ILE A 186 -0.16 -2.62 -7.63
C ILE A 186 -0.71 -2.23 -9.01
N ARG A 187 -0.15 -2.77 -10.11
CA ARG A 187 -0.63 -2.54 -11.47
C ARG A 187 -2.09 -2.99 -11.60
N ASP A 188 -2.39 -4.17 -11.10
CA ASP A 188 -3.72 -4.77 -11.21
C ASP A 188 -4.73 -4.12 -10.25
N VAL A 189 -4.28 -3.66 -9.06
CA VAL A 189 -5.10 -2.80 -8.19
C VAL A 189 -5.52 -1.52 -8.91
N LEU A 190 -4.59 -0.86 -9.60
CA LEU A 190 -4.90 0.35 -10.35
C LEU A 190 -5.86 0.08 -11.50
N HIS A 191 -5.71 -1.06 -12.19
CA HIS A 191 -6.63 -1.49 -13.25
C HIS A 191 -8.07 -1.61 -12.73
N TYR A 192 -8.28 -2.31 -11.61
CA TYR A 192 -9.61 -2.47 -11.02
C TYR A 192 -10.15 -1.15 -10.45
N LEU A 193 -9.31 -0.31 -9.85
CA LEU A 193 -9.73 1.02 -9.37
C LEU A 193 -10.21 1.91 -10.51
N VAL A 194 -9.52 1.93 -11.65
CA VAL A 194 -9.95 2.70 -12.84
C VAL A 194 -11.26 2.14 -13.38
N ALA A 195 -11.38 0.81 -13.52
CA ALA A 195 -12.61 0.16 -13.99
C ALA A 195 -13.82 0.45 -13.07
N ALA A 196 -13.60 0.58 -11.76
CA ALA A 196 -14.65 0.85 -10.77
C ALA A 196 -15.32 2.21 -10.94
N ALA A 197 -14.75 3.13 -11.71
CA ALA A 197 -15.41 4.38 -12.04
C ALA A 197 -16.62 4.20 -12.98
N ASP A 198 -16.62 3.13 -13.79
CA ASP A 198 -17.68 2.87 -14.78
C ASP A 198 -18.75 1.93 -14.21
N PRO A 199 -20.00 2.40 -13.99
CA PRO A 199 -21.09 1.54 -13.52
C PRO A 199 -21.49 0.46 -14.52
N GLY A 200 -21.13 0.60 -15.79
CA GLY A 200 -21.36 -0.44 -16.80
C GLY A 200 -20.41 -1.63 -16.67
N LEU A 201 -19.21 -1.41 -16.15
CA LEU A 201 -18.23 -2.47 -15.86
C LEU A 201 -18.44 -3.05 -14.46
N LEU A 202 -18.52 -2.20 -13.43
CA LEU A 202 -18.71 -2.63 -12.06
C LEU A 202 -19.97 -1.96 -11.46
N PRO A 203 -21.08 -2.68 -11.31
CA PRO A 203 -22.22 -2.22 -10.50
C PRO A 203 -21.82 -1.93 -9.06
N ALA A 204 -22.71 -1.23 -8.32
CA ALA A 204 -22.54 -1.08 -6.86
C ALA A 204 -22.48 -2.46 -6.18
N GLY A 205 -21.54 -2.62 -5.22
CA GLY A 205 -21.32 -3.88 -4.52
C GLY A 205 -19.93 -3.99 -3.92
N ALA A 206 -19.71 -5.11 -3.24
CA ALA A 206 -18.39 -5.48 -2.71
C ALA A 206 -17.76 -6.53 -3.63
N TYR A 207 -16.47 -6.37 -3.92
CA TYR A 207 -15.72 -7.23 -4.82
C TYR A 207 -14.31 -7.46 -4.25
N ASP A 208 -13.91 -8.71 -4.20
CA ASP A 208 -12.55 -9.07 -3.83
C ASP A 208 -11.62 -9.01 -5.05
N ILE A 209 -10.58 -8.17 -4.99
CA ILE A 209 -9.58 -8.06 -6.04
C ILE A 209 -8.33 -8.85 -5.68
N ALA A 210 -7.97 -9.80 -6.50
CA ALA A 210 -6.85 -10.72 -6.28
C ALA A 210 -5.99 -10.86 -7.53
N GLY A 211 -4.72 -11.21 -7.34
CA GLY A 211 -3.86 -11.72 -8.41
C GLY A 211 -4.25 -13.14 -8.85
N PRO A 212 -3.52 -13.73 -9.80
CA PRO A 212 -3.82 -15.06 -10.30
C PRO A 212 -3.39 -16.20 -9.34
N ASP A 213 -2.56 -15.90 -8.33
CA ASP A 213 -1.90 -16.91 -7.49
C ASP A 213 -2.44 -16.89 -6.07
N THR A 214 -2.85 -18.06 -5.56
CA THR A 214 -3.01 -18.29 -4.13
C THR A 214 -1.70 -18.81 -3.55
N THR A 215 -1.21 -18.24 -2.46
CA THR A 215 0.06 -18.58 -1.84
C THR A 215 -0.03 -18.54 -0.31
N SER A 216 1.11 -18.47 0.39
CA SER A 216 1.18 -18.24 1.84
C SER A 216 2.30 -17.25 2.16
N TYR A 217 2.27 -16.65 3.36
CA TYR A 217 3.34 -15.75 3.79
C TYR A 217 4.72 -16.42 3.79
N ARG A 218 4.77 -17.73 4.09
CA ARG A 218 5.99 -18.53 4.01
C ARG A 218 6.52 -18.60 2.57
N GLU A 219 5.64 -18.90 1.62
CA GLU A 219 6.04 -19.01 0.21
C GLU A 219 6.36 -17.63 -0.39
N LEU A 220 5.66 -16.57 0.01
CA LEU A 220 6.01 -15.20 -0.36
C LEU A 220 7.43 -14.83 0.06
N LEU A 221 7.82 -15.15 1.30
CA LEU A 221 9.18 -14.90 1.79
C LEU A 221 10.23 -15.75 1.06
N LYS A 222 9.92 -17.02 0.75
CA LYS A 222 10.82 -17.87 -0.06
C LYS A 222 11.00 -17.30 -1.48
N THR A 223 9.91 -16.88 -2.11
CA THR A 223 9.94 -16.27 -3.45
C THR A 223 10.75 -14.97 -3.42
N TYR A 224 10.51 -14.12 -2.42
CA TYR A 224 11.30 -12.91 -2.21
C TYR A 224 12.80 -13.23 -2.04
N ALA A 225 13.13 -14.20 -1.20
CA ALA A 225 14.52 -14.61 -0.96
C ALA A 225 15.22 -15.09 -2.24
N ARG A 226 14.51 -15.90 -3.03
CA ARG A 226 15.02 -16.43 -4.32
C ARG A 226 15.28 -15.31 -5.31
N ILE A 227 14.33 -14.38 -5.49
CA ILE A 227 14.46 -13.27 -6.45
C ILE A 227 15.51 -12.26 -5.99
N SER A 228 15.56 -11.95 -4.69
CA SER A 228 16.52 -10.99 -4.12
C SER A 228 17.95 -11.56 -3.97
N GLY A 229 18.13 -12.86 -4.20
CA GLY A 229 19.40 -13.56 -4.00
C GLY A 229 19.83 -13.66 -2.52
N ARG A 230 18.83 -13.62 -1.59
CA ARG A 230 19.08 -13.74 -0.14
C ARG A 230 19.03 -15.21 0.29
N TRP A 231 19.86 -15.56 1.27
CA TRP A 231 19.77 -16.86 1.91
C TRP A 231 18.85 -16.78 3.12
N HIS A 232 17.92 -17.74 3.24
CA HIS A 232 17.03 -17.87 4.39
C HIS A 232 16.90 -19.32 4.81
N ALA A 233 16.81 -19.54 6.13
CA ALA A 233 16.35 -20.79 6.70
C ALA A 233 15.17 -20.52 7.62
N GLY A 234 14.07 -21.26 7.42
CA GLY A 234 12.90 -21.21 8.29
C GLY A 234 13.01 -22.24 9.42
N LEU A 235 12.82 -21.82 10.67
CA LEU A 235 12.69 -22.70 11.83
C LEU A 235 11.19 -22.77 12.20
N PRO A 236 10.55 -23.95 12.07
CA PRO A 236 9.17 -24.11 12.54
C PRO A 236 9.13 -23.92 14.07
N VAL A 237 8.29 -23.00 14.53
CA VAL A 237 8.16 -22.66 15.97
C VAL A 237 6.77 -22.92 16.54
N GLY A 238 5.90 -23.62 15.79
CA GLY A 238 4.54 -23.91 16.22
C GLY A 238 3.65 -22.67 16.28
N ARG A 239 2.75 -22.61 17.25
CA ARG A 239 1.87 -21.44 17.47
C ARG A 239 2.64 -20.35 18.21
N VAL A 240 2.81 -19.22 17.58
CA VAL A 240 3.28 -17.97 18.19
C VAL A 240 2.13 -16.96 18.09
N ASP A 241 1.82 -16.32 19.19
CA ASP A 241 0.80 -15.29 19.27
C ASP A 241 1.17 -14.11 18.35
N THR A 242 0.22 -13.65 17.52
CA THR A 242 0.44 -12.55 16.59
C THR A 242 0.68 -11.23 17.30
N GLY A 243 0.14 -11.03 18.51
CA GLY A 243 0.43 -9.85 19.33
C GLY A 243 1.91 -9.77 19.72
N LEU A 244 2.55 -10.92 20.05
CA LEU A 244 4.00 -10.96 20.30
C LEU A 244 4.78 -10.69 19.01
N ALA A 245 4.37 -11.26 17.88
CA ALA A 245 4.98 -11.00 16.57
C ALA A 245 4.84 -9.52 16.17
N SER A 246 3.67 -8.92 16.43
CA SER A 246 3.38 -7.50 16.24
C SER A 246 4.34 -6.61 17.03
N LEU A 247 4.55 -6.91 18.32
CA LEU A 247 5.48 -6.16 19.17
C LEU A 247 6.91 -6.22 18.61
N VAL A 248 7.39 -7.41 18.25
CA VAL A 248 8.73 -7.61 17.70
C VAL A 248 8.89 -6.86 16.37
N THR A 249 7.95 -6.98 15.45
CA THR A 249 7.99 -6.29 14.16
C THR A 249 7.90 -4.78 14.31
N GLY A 250 7.06 -4.29 15.22
CA GLY A 250 6.92 -2.86 15.53
C GLY A 250 8.23 -2.23 16.02
N VAL A 251 9.08 -3.00 16.72
CA VAL A 251 10.41 -2.55 17.17
C VAL A 251 11.48 -2.77 16.10
N ALA A 252 11.46 -3.92 15.44
CA ALA A 252 12.51 -4.34 14.51
C ALA A 252 12.41 -3.71 13.12
N LEU A 253 11.21 -3.33 12.67
CA LEU A 253 11.01 -2.79 11.34
C LEU A 253 11.01 -1.24 11.34
N PRO A 254 11.51 -0.58 10.28
CA PRO A 254 11.56 0.87 10.21
C PRO A 254 10.23 1.52 9.76
N VAL A 255 9.17 0.73 9.60
CA VAL A 255 7.81 1.21 9.35
C VAL A 255 7.20 1.78 10.64
N PRO A 256 6.14 2.62 10.56
CA PRO A 256 5.46 3.10 11.76
C PRO A 256 4.98 1.94 12.64
N PRO A 257 5.32 1.90 13.95
CA PRO A 257 5.08 0.72 14.80
C PRO A 257 3.62 0.28 14.88
N GLY A 258 2.68 1.23 15.03
CA GLY A 258 1.25 0.91 15.08
C GLY A 258 0.77 0.25 13.77
N LEU A 259 1.18 0.78 12.61
CA LEU A 259 0.81 0.22 11.32
C LEU A 259 1.37 -1.21 11.13
N ALA A 260 2.59 -1.48 11.61
CA ALA A 260 3.16 -2.83 11.58
C ALA A 260 2.36 -3.79 12.46
N GLY A 261 1.96 -3.34 13.65
CA GLY A 261 1.18 -4.13 14.59
C GLY A 261 -0.15 -4.58 14.02
N ASP A 262 -0.96 -3.63 13.61
CA ASP A 262 -2.31 -3.89 13.10
C ASP A 262 -2.30 -4.84 11.88
N LEU A 263 -1.29 -4.70 11.00
CA LEU A 263 -1.14 -5.58 9.85
C LEU A 263 -0.74 -7.01 10.25
N VAL A 264 0.14 -7.19 11.24
CA VAL A 264 0.57 -8.52 11.71
C VAL A 264 -0.58 -9.28 12.35
N GLU A 265 -1.45 -8.61 13.11
CA GLU A 265 -2.61 -9.26 13.71
C GLU A 265 -3.59 -9.83 12.68
N SER A 266 -3.64 -9.25 11.48
CA SER A 266 -4.47 -9.76 10.38
C SER A 266 -3.95 -11.07 9.77
N LEU A 267 -2.69 -11.47 10.06
CA LEU A 267 -2.08 -12.68 9.49
C LEU A 267 -2.66 -13.99 10.05
N ASP A 268 -3.38 -13.94 11.17
CA ASP A 268 -4.04 -15.11 11.74
C ASP A 268 -5.22 -15.61 10.88
N HIS A 269 -5.73 -14.76 9.97
CA HIS A 269 -6.86 -15.09 9.11
C HIS A 269 -6.41 -15.47 7.70
N PRO A 270 -7.08 -16.42 7.03
CA PRO A 270 -6.95 -16.59 5.60
C PRO A 270 -7.38 -15.31 4.87
N MET A 271 -6.57 -14.88 3.91
CA MET A 271 -6.83 -13.67 3.12
C MET A 271 -6.98 -14.04 1.65
N THR A 272 -8.00 -14.83 1.34
CA THR A 272 -8.34 -15.29 -0.01
C THR A 272 -9.62 -14.63 -0.49
N ALA A 273 -9.70 -14.36 -1.79
CA ALA A 273 -10.89 -13.79 -2.43
C ALA A 273 -12.08 -14.76 -2.29
N SER A 274 -13.21 -14.24 -1.84
CA SER A 274 -14.45 -15.01 -1.65
C SER A 274 -15.24 -15.17 -2.95
N GLU A 275 -15.00 -14.30 -3.95
CA GLU A 275 -15.75 -14.24 -5.20
C GLU A 275 -14.83 -14.21 -6.42
N THR A 276 -15.25 -14.84 -7.51
CA THR A 276 -14.53 -14.90 -8.79
C THR A 276 -15.19 -14.07 -9.90
N ASP A 277 -16.42 -13.59 -9.67
CA ASP A 277 -17.26 -12.92 -10.68
C ASP A 277 -16.70 -11.60 -11.22
N LEU A 278 -15.75 -11.00 -10.49
CA LEU A 278 -15.12 -9.75 -10.90
C LEU A 278 -14.41 -9.88 -12.26
N ARG A 279 -13.72 -11.00 -12.50
CA ARG A 279 -12.99 -11.25 -13.77
C ARG A 279 -13.91 -11.44 -14.97
N ASP A 280 -15.16 -11.90 -14.72
CA ASP A 280 -16.15 -12.03 -15.78
C ASP A 280 -16.70 -10.65 -16.22
N ARG A 281 -16.61 -9.65 -15.34
CA ARG A 281 -17.11 -8.29 -15.56
C ARG A 281 -16.05 -7.34 -16.08
N VAL A 282 -14.86 -7.38 -15.48
CA VAL A 282 -13.73 -6.51 -15.84
C VAL A 282 -12.72 -7.35 -16.60
N PRO A 283 -12.54 -7.11 -17.91
CA PRO A 283 -11.55 -7.83 -18.71
C PRO A 283 -10.15 -7.63 -18.11
N ASP A 284 -9.34 -8.68 -18.15
CA ASP A 284 -7.95 -8.61 -17.71
C ASP A 284 -7.18 -7.50 -18.46
N PRO A 285 -6.19 -6.86 -17.79
CA PRO A 285 -5.34 -5.88 -18.42
C PRO A 285 -4.50 -6.52 -19.55
N PRO A 286 -3.96 -5.75 -20.49
CA PRO A 286 -3.06 -6.27 -21.51
C PRO A 286 -1.91 -7.09 -20.92
N GLY A 287 -1.78 -8.35 -21.34
CA GLY A 287 -0.81 -9.29 -20.78
C GLY A 287 -1.30 -10.10 -19.58
N GLY A 288 -2.58 -9.97 -19.20
CA GLY A 288 -3.16 -10.67 -18.05
C GLY A 288 -2.79 -10.05 -16.71
N LEU A 289 -3.34 -10.61 -15.61
CA LEU A 289 -2.94 -10.27 -14.26
C LEU A 289 -1.52 -10.75 -13.96
N LEU A 290 -0.79 -10.02 -13.13
CA LEU A 290 0.58 -10.39 -12.75
C LEU A 290 0.61 -11.40 -11.62
N GLY A 291 1.34 -12.50 -11.83
CA GLY A 291 1.66 -13.46 -10.77
C GLY A 291 2.58 -12.87 -9.71
N VAL A 292 2.59 -13.53 -8.55
CA VAL A 292 3.40 -13.12 -7.38
C VAL A 292 4.88 -12.95 -7.72
N GLU A 293 5.44 -13.90 -8.49
CA GLU A 293 6.86 -13.87 -8.85
C GLU A 293 7.23 -12.65 -9.67
N ASP A 294 6.45 -12.39 -10.72
CA ASP A 294 6.66 -11.24 -11.61
C ASP A 294 6.46 -9.91 -10.89
N ALA A 295 5.41 -9.80 -10.05
CA ALA A 295 5.15 -8.61 -9.27
C ALA A 295 6.29 -8.30 -8.27
N ILE A 296 6.84 -9.34 -7.59
CA ILE A 296 8.01 -9.19 -6.71
C ILE A 296 9.25 -8.80 -7.52
N ALA A 297 9.48 -9.43 -8.68
CA ALA A 297 10.62 -9.13 -9.54
C ALA A 297 10.57 -7.66 -10.02
N LEU A 298 9.42 -7.16 -10.45
CA LEU A 298 9.21 -5.76 -10.82
C LEU A 298 9.44 -4.81 -9.63
N ALA A 299 8.94 -5.15 -8.44
CA ALA A 299 9.14 -4.34 -7.23
C ALA A 299 10.60 -4.27 -6.78
N LEU A 300 11.40 -5.29 -7.11
CA LEU A 300 12.83 -5.37 -6.80
C LEU A 300 13.74 -4.94 -7.96
N ALA A 301 13.18 -4.68 -9.14
CA ALA A 301 13.95 -4.30 -10.32
C ALA A 301 14.92 -3.16 -10.02
N ASP A 302 16.09 -3.21 -10.63
CA ASP A 302 17.14 -2.21 -10.42
C ASP A 302 16.66 -0.84 -10.90
N GLN A 303 16.54 0.09 -9.98
CA GLN A 303 15.96 1.40 -10.24
C GLN A 303 17.05 2.46 -10.30
N PRO A 304 16.80 3.58 -11.00
CA PRO A 304 17.73 4.71 -11.03
C PRO A 304 18.15 5.12 -9.60
N HIS A 305 19.37 5.60 -9.45
CA HIS A 305 19.90 6.05 -8.17
C HIS A 305 19.05 7.16 -7.50
N ARG A 306 18.22 7.84 -8.29
CA ARG A 306 17.20 8.79 -7.83
C ARG A 306 15.85 8.27 -8.34
N PRO A 307 14.88 8.00 -7.45
CA PRO A 307 13.55 7.63 -7.87
C PRO A 307 12.92 8.72 -8.73
N SER A 308 12.18 8.31 -9.74
CA SER A 308 11.43 9.21 -10.62
C SER A 308 10.21 9.80 -9.93
N PRO A 309 9.66 10.92 -10.42
CA PRO A 309 8.31 11.34 -10.06
C PRO A 309 7.30 10.23 -10.36
N VAL A 310 6.22 10.16 -9.59
CA VAL A 310 5.24 9.07 -9.68
C VAL A 310 4.59 8.94 -11.06
N ASN A 311 4.35 10.05 -11.75
CA ASN A 311 3.79 10.09 -13.11
C ASN A 311 4.83 9.76 -14.22
N ALA A 312 6.09 9.62 -13.88
CA ALA A 312 7.19 9.27 -14.78
C ALA A 312 7.82 7.92 -14.42
N LEU A 313 7.15 7.10 -13.62
CA LEU A 313 7.58 5.73 -13.34
C LEU A 313 7.43 4.88 -14.60
N ALA A 314 8.46 4.10 -14.93
CA ALA A 314 8.40 3.14 -16.03
C ALA A 314 7.42 2.00 -15.74
N ASP A 315 7.19 1.71 -14.45
CA ASP A 315 6.24 0.71 -13.97
C ASP A 315 5.73 1.13 -12.58
N PRO A 316 4.43 0.96 -12.27
CA PRO A 316 3.85 1.35 -10.98
C PRO A 316 4.43 0.58 -9.77
N HIS A 317 5.08 -0.58 -9.99
CA HIS A 317 5.79 -1.30 -8.93
C HIS A 317 7.06 -0.59 -8.46
N HIS A 318 7.58 0.36 -9.22
CA HIS A 318 8.80 1.07 -8.88
C HIS A 318 8.57 2.11 -7.77
N LEU A 319 9.65 2.44 -7.05
CA LEU A 319 9.63 3.50 -6.06
C LEU A 319 9.53 4.87 -6.73
N ALA A 320 8.58 5.67 -6.26
CA ALA A 320 8.52 7.09 -6.57
C ALA A 320 9.39 7.92 -5.61
N ASN A 321 9.80 9.11 -6.04
CA ASN A 321 10.54 10.06 -5.21
C ASN A 321 9.71 10.59 -4.03
N THR A 322 8.38 10.44 -4.09
CA THR A 322 7.40 10.85 -3.08
C THR A 322 7.05 9.74 -2.10
N ASP A 323 7.45 8.49 -2.36
CA ASP A 323 7.22 7.37 -1.44
C ASP A 323 7.97 7.58 -0.11
N PRO A 324 7.50 6.99 0.99
CA PRO A 324 8.09 7.17 2.31
C PRO A 324 9.59 6.86 2.35
N VAL A 325 10.33 7.56 3.21
CA VAL A 325 11.79 7.39 3.33
C VAL A 325 12.22 6.00 3.80
N TRP A 326 11.33 5.26 4.45
CA TRP A 326 11.55 3.88 4.85
C TRP A 326 11.33 2.88 3.71
N ALA A 327 10.64 3.27 2.63
CA ALA A 327 10.42 2.41 1.48
C ALA A 327 11.71 2.14 0.69
N GLY A 328 11.83 0.94 0.12
CA GLY A 328 12.97 0.53 -0.70
C GLY A 328 14.06 -0.24 0.04
N GLY A 329 13.77 -0.71 1.26
CA GLY A 329 14.63 -1.56 2.06
C GLY A 329 15.86 -0.86 2.65
N ASP A 330 16.63 -1.59 3.47
CA ASP A 330 17.78 -1.05 4.20
C ASP A 330 18.91 -0.58 3.27
N ALA A 331 19.14 -1.25 2.17
CA ALA A 331 20.18 -0.84 1.22
C ALA A 331 20.00 0.59 0.69
N ARG A 332 18.74 1.03 0.50
CA ARG A 332 18.43 2.41 0.13
C ARG A 332 18.60 3.37 1.30
N ARG A 333 18.15 2.97 2.49
CA ARG A 333 18.32 3.77 3.71
C ARG A 333 19.79 4.04 4.01
N ILE A 334 20.63 3.00 3.95
CA ILE A 334 22.09 3.12 4.13
C ILE A 334 22.68 4.07 3.11
N ARG A 335 22.34 3.92 1.84
CA ARG A 335 22.80 4.83 0.78
C ARG A 335 22.40 6.28 1.03
N HIS A 336 21.16 6.49 1.54
CA HIS A 336 20.68 7.83 1.87
C HIS A 336 21.46 8.45 3.03
N VAL A 337 21.66 7.71 4.12
CA VAL A 337 22.44 8.13 5.29
C VAL A 337 23.92 8.32 4.93
N ALA A 338 24.52 7.36 4.22
CA ALA A 338 25.90 7.45 3.79
C ALA A 338 26.13 8.69 2.88
N ARG A 339 25.21 8.99 1.95
CA ARG A 339 25.31 10.20 1.13
C ARG A 339 25.21 11.51 1.93
N ARG A 340 24.45 11.53 3.02
CA ARG A 340 24.37 12.70 3.92
C ARG A 340 25.64 12.89 4.72
N LEU A 341 26.29 11.80 5.14
CA LEU A 341 27.47 11.82 5.99
C LEU A 341 28.80 11.86 5.20
N THR A 342 28.79 11.47 3.91
CA THR A 342 29.99 11.38 3.09
C THR A 342 30.22 12.67 2.30
N PRO A 343 31.43 13.28 2.39
CA PRO A 343 31.78 14.42 1.56
C PRO A 343 31.66 14.11 0.07
N PRO A 344 31.33 15.10 -0.78
CA PRO A 344 31.09 14.89 -2.22
C PRO A 344 32.21 14.13 -2.93
N VAL A 345 33.47 14.35 -2.51
CA VAL A 345 34.69 13.75 -3.10
C VAL A 345 34.78 12.23 -2.87
N ALA A 346 34.22 11.73 -1.75
CA ALA A 346 34.28 10.30 -1.40
C ALA A 346 33.04 9.47 -1.88
N ARG A 347 32.05 10.11 -2.48
CA ARG A 347 30.82 9.46 -2.95
C ARG A 347 30.99 8.36 -4.02
N PRO A 348 31.97 8.44 -4.93
CA PRO A 348 32.22 7.36 -5.90
C PRO A 348 32.61 6.03 -5.24
N ALA A 349 33.30 6.08 -4.09
CA ALA A 349 33.71 4.86 -3.36
C ALA A 349 32.53 4.06 -2.81
N LEU A 350 31.37 4.67 -2.58
CA LEU A 350 30.14 3.98 -2.17
C LEU A 350 29.56 3.08 -3.27
N GLY A 351 29.93 3.29 -4.54
CA GLY A 351 29.56 2.45 -5.67
C GLY A 351 30.25 1.08 -5.65
N LEU A 352 31.41 0.97 -5.02
CA LEU A 352 32.19 -0.28 -4.95
C LEU A 352 31.51 -1.36 -4.11
N VAL A 353 30.67 -0.99 -3.14
CA VAL A 353 29.91 -1.96 -2.31
C VAL A 353 28.89 -2.75 -3.16
N ASN A 354 28.46 -2.21 -4.29
CA ASN A 354 27.56 -2.91 -5.22
C ASN A 354 28.26 -3.89 -6.16
N MET A 355 29.60 -3.92 -6.18
CA MET A 355 30.40 -4.78 -7.06
C MET A 355 30.83 -6.11 -6.40
N VAL A 356 30.38 -6.38 -5.17
CA VAL A 356 30.72 -7.65 -4.49
C VAL A 356 29.91 -8.79 -5.09
N PRO A 357 30.52 -9.90 -5.56
CA PRO A 357 29.82 -11.01 -6.22
C PRO A 357 28.85 -11.77 -5.30
N GLY A 358 27.74 -12.23 -5.91
CA GLY A 358 26.57 -12.96 -5.40
C GLY A 358 26.58 -13.51 -3.95
N PRO A 359 27.23 -14.64 -3.63
CA PRO A 359 27.11 -15.26 -2.30
C PRO A 359 27.77 -14.46 -1.17
N LEU A 360 28.90 -13.79 -1.46
CA LEU A 360 29.60 -12.90 -0.51
C LEU A 360 28.83 -11.59 -0.30
N ALA A 361 28.16 -11.08 -1.34
CA ALA A 361 27.30 -9.91 -1.22
C ALA A 361 26.11 -10.16 -0.28
N GLY A 362 25.54 -11.37 -0.31
CA GLY A 362 24.48 -11.76 0.62
C GLY A 362 24.94 -11.70 2.08
N ALA A 363 26.09 -12.31 2.40
CA ALA A 363 26.65 -12.32 3.76
C ALA A 363 27.04 -10.91 4.25
N VAL A 364 27.65 -10.09 3.40
CA VAL A 364 28.04 -8.70 3.74
C VAL A 364 26.79 -7.83 3.92
N ARG A 365 25.77 -7.97 3.06
CA ARG A 365 24.50 -7.26 3.19
C ARG A 365 23.77 -7.65 4.47
N THR A 366 23.67 -8.94 4.76
CA THR A 366 23.04 -9.46 5.99
C THR A 366 23.78 -8.97 7.26
N GLY A 367 25.09 -8.93 7.25
CA GLY A 367 25.89 -8.39 8.35
C GLY A 367 25.69 -6.88 8.56
N LEU A 368 25.63 -6.11 7.46
CA LEU A 368 25.34 -4.68 7.51
C LEU A 368 23.89 -4.40 7.95
N ASP A 369 22.92 -5.19 7.48
CA ASP A 369 21.52 -5.07 7.86
C ASP A 369 21.31 -5.39 9.35
N LEU A 370 22.00 -6.40 9.89
CA LEU A 370 22.05 -6.69 11.33
C LEU A 370 22.66 -5.55 12.16
N LEU A 371 23.75 -4.97 11.70
CA LEU A 371 24.37 -3.82 12.37
C LEU A 371 23.44 -2.61 12.39
N ILE A 372 22.66 -2.40 11.32
CA ILE A 372 21.70 -1.30 11.23
C ILE A 372 20.45 -1.57 12.08
N ALA A 373 19.98 -2.82 12.16
CA ALA A 373 18.90 -3.20 13.06
C ALA A 373 19.22 -2.92 14.53
N LEU A 374 20.51 -2.99 14.88
CA LEU A 374 21.03 -2.72 16.23
C LEU A 374 21.33 -1.23 16.50
N THR A 375 21.30 -0.36 15.46
CA THR A 375 21.50 1.08 15.67
C THR A 375 20.20 1.77 16.09
N PRO A 376 20.24 2.68 17.09
CA PRO A 376 19.04 3.41 17.53
C PRO A 376 18.39 4.18 16.37
N LYS A 377 17.06 4.17 16.35
CA LYS A 377 16.26 4.90 15.34
C LYS A 377 16.63 6.39 15.37
N VAL A 378 17.31 6.88 14.35
CA VAL A 378 17.40 8.32 14.11
C VAL A 378 16.00 8.77 13.68
N ARG A 379 15.28 9.48 14.56
CA ARG A 379 14.00 10.09 14.22
C ARG A 379 14.21 11.05 13.04
N PRO A 380 13.39 10.97 11.99
CA PRO A 380 13.41 12.02 10.97
C PRO A 380 12.93 13.33 11.61
N ALA A 381 13.68 14.40 11.36
CA ALA A 381 13.28 15.75 11.68
C ALA A 381 12.15 16.22 10.73
#